data_57c4e2049ed42166ce656a607ee07f2b
#
_entry.id   57c4e2049ed42166ce656a607ee07f2b
#
_cell.length_a   1.000
_cell.length_b   1.000
_cell.length_c   1.000
_cell.angle_alpha   90.00
_cell.angle_beta   90.00
_cell.angle_gamma   90.00
#
_symmetry.space_group_name_H-M   'P 1'
#
loop_
_entity.id
_entity.type
_entity.pdbx_description
1 polymer ?
#
loop_
_entity_poly.entity_id
_entity_poly.type
_entity_poly.pdbx_seq_one_letter_code
_entity_poly.pdbx_strand_id
1 'polypeptide(L)'
;MAEITIDLIKKLKELSGVGLTDAKNALVEANGDFDKALEAMRQKGLTKAEKRGDRETREGIIESYIHDGRIGAIVEVNCETSFVAKTDEFKDLAHKLAMQIASMNPVYVSMEDIPAEVREAKLAELSENFKGPADKKDMILEGQIKKAFVDKVLMEQPYILDDTKTVATFIKDVIAKTGENITVKQFKRIELGVTE
;
A
#
# COMPACT_ATOMS: atom_id res chain seq x y z
N MET A 1 -1.11 1.11 -36.65
CA MET A 1 -1.87 1.21 -35.38
C MET A 1 -2.31 -0.19 -35.04
N ALA A 2 -2.04 -0.66 -33.82
CA ALA A 2 -2.54 -1.96 -33.40
C ALA A 2 -4.08 -1.92 -33.36
N GLU A 3 -4.72 -2.98 -33.81
CA GLU A 3 -6.19 -3.06 -33.82
C GLU A 3 -6.72 -3.21 -32.39
N ILE A 4 -7.56 -2.27 -31.97
CA ILE A 4 -8.16 -2.28 -30.61
C ILE A 4 -9.37 -3.21 -30.66
N THR A 5 -9.17 -4.45 -30.28
CA THR A 5 -10.21 -5.48 -30.22
C THR A 5 -11.02 -5.41 -28.93
N ILE A 6 -12.23 -5.95 -28.93
CA ILE A 6 -13.09 -6.06 -27.75
C ILE A 6 -12.40 -6.90 -26.66
N ASP A 7 -11.64 -7.92 -27.05
CA ASP A 7 -10.93 -8.79 -26.11
C ASP A 7 -9.78 -8.06 -25.39
N LEU A 8 -9.05 -7.20 -26.10
CA LEU A 8 -8.05 -6.33 -25.48
C LEU A 8 -8.68 -5.36 -24.46
N ILE A 9 -9.84 -4.78 -24.81
CA ILE A 9 -10.58 -3.88 -23.90
C ILE A 9 -11.04 -4.64 -22.63
N LYS A 10 -11.60 -5.86 -22.79
CA LYS A 10 -12.02 -6.69 -21.67
C LYS A 10 -10.83 -7.07 -20.78
N LYS A 11 -9.73 -7.52 -21.37
CA LYS A 11 -8.51 -7.87 -20.64
C LYS A 11 -7.96 -6.67 -19.86
N LEU A 12 -7.93 -5.48 -20.48
CA LEU A 12 -7.48 -4.27 -19.79
C LEU A 12 -8.42 -3.89 -18.64
N LYS A 13 -9.74 -4.01 -18.82
CA LYS A 13 -10.72 -3.82 -17.75
C LYS A 13 -10.49 -4.77 -16.59
N GLU A 14 -10.29 -6.07 -16.84
CA GLU A 14 -10.07 -7.10 -15.82
C GLU A 14 -8.80 -6.82 -15.00
N LEU A 15 -7.70 -6.47 -15.67
CA LEU A 15 -6.42 -6.23 -15.00
C LEU A 15 -6.35 -4.89 -14.26
N SER A 16 -7.03 -3.85 -14.79
CA SER A 16 -6.99 -2.51 -14.20
C SER A 16 -8.16 -2.18 -13.27
N GLY A 17 -9.22 -3.00 -13.25
CA GLY A 17 -10.42 -2.75 -12.46
C GLY A 17 -11.26 -1.54 -12.91
N VAL A 18 -10.92 -0.90 -14.04
CA VAL A 18 -11.65 0.29 -14.54
C VAL A 18 -12.88 -0.07 -15.36
N GLY A 19 -13.73 0.92 -15.65
CA GLY A 19 -14.88 0.74 -16.55
C GLY A 19 -14.48 0.43 -17.99
N LEU A 20 -15.37 -0.24 -18.75
CA LEU A 20 -15.13 -0.64 -20.15
C LEU A 20 -14.79 0.56 -21.03
N THR A 21 -15.45 1.69 -20.80
CA THR A 21 -15.23 2.95 -21.55
C THR A 21 -13.85 3.53 -21.26
N ASP A 22 -13.42 3.53 -19.99
CA ASP A 22 -12.09 4.01 -19.60
C ASP A 22 -11.00 3.11 -20.20
N ALA A 23 -11.18 1.78 -20.17
CA ALA A 23 -10.26 0.83 -20.78
C ALA A 23 -10.12 1.04 -22.30
N LYS A 24 -11.24 1.26 -22.99
CA LYS A 24 -11.24 1.58 -24.44
C LYS A 24 -10.47 2.87 -24.71
N ASN A 25 -10.77 3.93 -23.97
CA ASN A 25 -10.13 5.23 -24.17
C ASN A 25 -8.62 5.15 -23.91
N ALA A 26 -8.19 4.44 -22.90
CA ALA A 26 -6.78 4.23 -22.60
C ALA A 26 -6.04 3.51 -23.73
N LEU A 27 -6.65 2.48 -24.32
CA LEU A 27 -6.08 1.79 -25.48
C LEU A 27 -6.01 2.71 -26.70
N VAL A 28 -6.99 3.58 -26.92
CA VAL A 28 -6.97 4.55 -28.00
C VAL A 28 -5.83 5.57 -27.79
N GLU A 29 -5.72 6.14 -26.59
CA GLU A 29 -4.66 7.09 -26.20
C GLU A 29 -3.25 6.46 -26.31
N ALA A 30 -3.13 5.17 -25.99
CA ALA A 30 -1.90 4.40 -26.12
C ALA A 30 -1.65 3.84 -27.53
N ASN A 31 -2.47 4.20 -28.55
CA ASN A 31 -2.38 3.68 -29.92
C ASN A 31 -2.42 2.15 -30.01
N GLY A 32 -3.16 1.49 -29.13
CA GLY A 32 -3.28 0.03 -29.05
C GLY A 32 -2.14 -0.67 -28.29
N ASP A 33 -1.20 0.07 -27.71
CA ASP A 33 -0.15 -0.47 -26.85
C ASP A 33 -0.78 -0.83 -25.49
N PHE A 34 -0.89 -2.14 -25.23
CA PHE A 34 -1.57 -2.67 -24.06
C PHE A 34 -0.86 -2.30 -22.75
N ASP A 35 0.47 -2.40 -22.74
CA ASP A 35 1.26 -2.18 -21.52
C ASP A 35 1.26 -0.69 -21.13
N LYS A 36 1.35 0.20 -22.12
CA LYS A 36 1.20 1.64 -21.86
C LYS A 36 -0.21 2.01 -21.41
N ALA A 37 -1.24 1.40 -21.97
CA ALA A 37 -2.61 1.62 -21.56
C ALA A 37 -2.84 1.13 -20.11
N LEU A 38 -2.29 -0.03 -19.76
CA LEU A 38 -2.38 -0.60 -18.42
C LEU A 38 -1.69 0.30 -17.39
N GLU A 39 -0.48 0.77 -17.69
CA GLU A 39 0.25 1.67 -16.79
C GLU A 39 -0.45 3.03 -16.66
N ALA A 40 -0.95 3.62 -17.73
CA ALA A 40 -1.74 4.85 -17.66
C ALA A 40 -3.00 4.69 -16.80
N MET A 41 -3.68 3.53 -16.92
CA MET A 41 -4.85 3.23 -16.09
C MET A 41 -4.50 3.04 -14.62
N ARG A 42 -3.36 2.38 -14.34
CA ARG A 42 -2.85 2.22 -12.99
C ARG A 42 -2.55 3.57 -12.35
N GLN A 43 -1.83 4.45 -13.03
CA GLN A 43 -1.54 5.81 -12.55
C GLN A 43 -2.81 6.63 -12.29
N LYS A 44 -3.78 6.54 -13.19
CA LYS A 44 -5.09 7.19 -13.01
C LYS A 44 -5.86 6.60 -11.82
N GLY A 45 -5.75 5.30 -11.59
CA GLY A 45 -6.31 4.60 -10.43
C GLY A 45 -5.69 5.06 -9.12
N LEU A 46 -4.37 5.15 -9.05
CA LEU A 46 -3.62 5.65 -7.89
C LEU A 46 -4.03 7.09 -7.53
N THR A 47 -4.13 7.98 -8.53
CA THR A 47 -4.58 9.36 -8.32
C THR A 47 -6.03 9.42 -7.78
N LYS A 48 -6.91 8.53 -8.24
CA LYS A 48 -8.28 8.45 -7.70
C LYS A 48 -8.29 7.87 -6.27
N ALA A 49 -7.42 6.91 -5.97
CA ALA A 49 -7.28 6.35 -4.62
C ALA A 49 -6.80 7.42 -3.62
N GLU A 50 -5.83 8.23 -4.00
CA GLU A 50 -5.34 9.33 -3.16
C GLU A 50 -6.44 10.33 -2.79
N LYS A 51 -7.30 10.69 -3.75
CA LYS A 51 -8.44 11.59 -3.50
C LYS A 51 -9.51 11.01 -2.57
N ARG A 52 -9.44 9.72 -2.24
CA ARG A 52 -10.38 9.04 -1.34
C ARG A 52 -9.82 8.86 0.07
N GLY A 53 -8.54 9.18 0.29
CA GLY A 53 -7.85 8.97 1.55
C GLY A 53 -8.54 9.59 2.77
N ASP A 54 -9.25 10.71 2.57
CA ASP A 54 -9.98 11.42 3.63
C ASP A 54 -11.37 10.83 3.95
N ARG A 55 -11.82 9.80 3.18
CA ARG A 55 -13.13 9.21 3.43
C ARG A 55 -13.07 8.29 4.63
N GLU A 56 -14.09 8.39 5.47
CA GLU A 56 -14.21 7.60 6.68
C GLU A 56 -14.42 6.11 6.37
N THR A 57 -13.68 5.25 7.07
CA THR A 57 -13.77 3.79 6.95
C THR A 57 -14.28 3.21 8.27
N ARG A 58 -15.55 2.83 8.32
CA ARG A 58 -16.24 2.33 9.54
C ARG A 58 -16.49 0.84 9.52
N GLU A 59 -16.43 0.23 8.35
CA GLU A 59 -16.62 -1.21 8.14
C GLU A 59 -15.25 -1.87 7.91
N GLY A 60 -15.19 -3.19 7.89
CA GLY A 60 -13.94 -3.90 7.64
C GLY A 60 -13.94 -5.31 8.19
N ILE A 61 -12.75 -5.87 8.30
CA ILE A 61 -12.53 -7.20 8.90
C ILE A 61 -11.27 -7.19 9.77
N ILE A 62 -11.23 -8.16 10.69
CA ILE A 62 -10.02 -8.58 11.37
C ILE A 62 -9.56 -9.88 10.73
N GLU A 63 -8.33 -9.90 10.23
CA GLU A 63 -7.74 -11.09 9.60
C GLU A 63 -6.50 -11.53 10.37
N SER A 64 -6.18 -12.82 10.29
CA SER A 64 -5.01 -13.39 10.96
C SER A 64 -4.20 -14.29 10.03
N TYR A 65 -2.90 -14.37 10.30
CA TYR A 65 -2.01 -15.31 9.64
C TYR A 65 -1.07 -15.95 10.66
N ILE A 66 -0.91 -17.27 10.58
CA ILE A 66 0.03 -18.00 11.44
C ILE A 66 1.01 -18.75 10.55
N HIS A 67 2.30 -18.46 10.75
CA HIS A 67 3.40 -19.10 10.03
C HIS A 67 4.02 -20.18 10.89
N ASP A 68 3.93 -21.43 10.43
CA ASP A 68 4.52 -22.63 11.05
C ASP A 68 4.22 -22.81 12.56
N GLY A 69 3.12 -22.23 13.04
CA GLY A 69 2.77 -22.25 14.46
C GLY A 69 3.73 -21.46 15.36
N ARG A 70 4.62 -20.64 14.79
CA ARG A 70 5.67 -19.91 15.50
C ARG A 70 5.51 -18.40 15.47
N ILE A 71 4.98 -17.86 14.36
CA ILE A 71 4.74 -16.43 14.18
C ILE A 71 3.27 -16.25 13.86
N GLY A 72 2.60 -15.40 14.63
CA GLY A 72 1.22 -15.00 14.39
C GLY A 72 1.11 -13.51 14.16
N ALA A 73 0.26 -13.10 13.22
CA ALA A 73 -0.14 -11.73 13.02
C ALA A 73 -1.66 -11.62 12.97
N ILE A 74 -2.19 -10.55 13.52
CA ILE A 74 -3.59 -10.15 13.42
C ILE A 74 -3.65 -8.69 12.97
N VAL A 75 -4.51 -8.38 12.01
CA VAL A 75 -4.63 -7.04 11.43
C VAL A 75 -6.08 -6.62 11.29
N GLU A 76 -6.39 -5.38 11.62
CA GLU A 76 -7.67 -4.72 11.37
C GLU A 76 -7.54 -3.89 10.09
N VAL A 77 -8.31 -4.25 9.05
CA VAL A 77 -8.39 -3.56 7.77
C VAL A 77 -9.79 -3.04 7.57
N ASN A 78 -9.93 -1.73 7.34
CA ASN A 78 -11.20 -1.04 7.26
C ASN A 78 -11.49 -0.53 5.85
N CYS A 79 -12.78 -0.44 5.49
CA CYS A 79 -13.31 0.10 4.25
C CYS A 79 -14.57 0.94 4.51
N GLU A 80 -15.16 1.54 3.47
CA GLU A 80 -16.32 2.41 3.62
C GLU A 80 -17.61 1.63 3.91
N THR A 81 -17.80 0.45 3.27
CA THR A 81 -19.05 -0.32 3.35
C THR A 81 -18.83 -1.80 3.69
N SER A 82 -19.84 -2.40 4.34
CA SER A 82 -19.86 -3.85 4.60
C SER A 82 -19.98 -4.71 3.32
N PHE A 83 -20.31 -4.11 2.19
CA PHE A 83 -20.30 -4.76 0.89
C PHE A 83 -18.88 -5.11 0.46
N VAL A 84 -17.99 -4.12 0.47
CA VAL A 84 -16.58 -4.31 0.12
C VAL A 84 -15.89 -5.22 1.13
N ALA A 85 -16.17 -5.07 2.43
CA ALA A 85 -15.63 -5.94 3.48
C ALA A 85 -15.89 -7.45 3.26
N LYS A 86 -16.97 -7.80 2.55
CA LYS A 86 -17.35 -9.20 2.28
C LYS A 86 -16.78 -9.75 0.98
N THR A 87 -16.20 -8.92 0.12
CA THR A 87 -15.63 -9.36 -1.15
C THR A 87 -14.37 -10.21 -0.94
N ASP A 88 -14.14 -11.16 -1.85
CA ASP A 88 -12.95 -11.99 -1.82
C ASP A 88 -11.68 -11.17 -2.04
N GLU A 89 -11.75 -10.11 -2.84
CA GLU A 89 -10.63 -9.20 -3.09
C GLU A 89 -10.19 -8.45 -1.82
N PHE A 90 -11.16 -7.98 -1.00
CA PHE A 90 -10.85 -7.32 0.26
C PHE A 90 -10.29 -8.30 1.30
N LYS A 91 -10.85 -9.51 1.39
CA LYS A 91 -10.33 -10.57 2.27
C LYS A 91 -8.93 -11.01 1.88
N ASP A 92 -8.67 -11.17 0.58
CA ASP A 92 -7.34 -11.50 0.05
C ASP A 92 -6.31 -10.40 0.38
N LEU A 93 -6.70 -9.12 0.25
CA LEU A 93 -5.88 -8.00 0.70
C LEU A 93 -5.53 -8.11 2.20
N ALA A 94 -6.53 -8.30 3.06
CA ALA A 94 -6.32 -8.38 4.50
C ALA A 94 -5.43 -9.58 4.87
N HIS A 95 -5.62 -10.73 4.23
CA HIS A 95 -4.79 -11.91 4.42
C HIS A 95 -3.32 -11.65 4.02
N LYS A 96 -3.09 -11.03 2.87
CA LYS A 96 -1.75 -10.67 2.40
C LYS A 96 -1.07 -9.65 3.31
N LEU A 97 -1.84 -8.71 3.89
CA LEU A 97 -1.32 -7.79 4.90
C LEU A 97 -0.92 -8.51 6.20
N ALA A 98 -1.72 -9.50 6.66
CA ALA A 98 -1.35 -10.32 7.81
C ALA A 98 -0.06 -11.13 7.54
N MET A 99 0.10 -11.68 6.33
CA MET A 99 1.34 -12.36 5.89
C MET A 99 2.53 -11.39 5.88
N GLN A 100 2.35 -10.19 5.35
CA GLN A 100 3.38 -9.13 5.34
C GLN A 100 3.85 -8.82 6.75
N ILE A 101 2.92 -8.59 7.68
CA ILE A 101 3.21 -8.27 9.08
C ILE A 101 3.97 -9.41 9.76
N ALA A 102 3.52 -10.66 9.56
CA ALA A 102 4.19 -11.83 10.11
C ALA A 102 5.64 -11.95 9.63
N SER A 103 5.88 -11.70 8.34
CA SER A 103 7.18 -11.89 7.69
C SER A 103 8.15 -10.73 7.91
N MET A 104 7.68 -9.49 7.79
CA MET A 104 8.54 -8.30 7.77
C MET A 104 8.62 -7.55 9.11
N ASN A 105 7.87 -8.00 10.12
CA ASN A 105 7.92 -7.47 11.49
C ASN A 105 7.89 -5.93 11.58
N PRO A 106 6.90 -5.24 10.99
CA PRO A 106 6.73 -3.82 11.18
C PRO A 106 6.39 -3.50 12.63
N VAL A 107 6.68 -2.26 13.05
CA VAL A 107 6.36 -1.75 14.41
C VAL A 107 5.20 -0.76 14.34
N TYR A 108 5.12 0.01 13.26
CA TYR A 108 4.15 1.08 13.04
C TYR A 108 3.35 0.81 11.77
N VAL A 109 2.12 1.30 11.70
CA VAL A 109 1.33 1.24 10.46
C VAL A 109 1.85 2.26 9.46
N SER A 110 1.98 3.53 9.88
CA SER A 110 2.40 4.66 9.05
C SER A 110 3.53 5.47 9.70
N MET A 111 4.12 6.41 8.98
CA MET A 111 5.16 7.31 9.51
C MET A 111 4.62 8.23 10.61
N GLU A 112 3.33 8.53 10.59
CA GLU A 112 2.63 9.37 11.55
C GLU A 112 2.45 8.68 12.90
N ASP A 113 2.48 7.33 12.91
CA ASP A 113 2.33 6.53 14.14
C ASP A 113 3.64 6.41 14.93
N ILE A 114 4.75 6.89 14.39
CA ILE A 114 6.03 6.91 15.09
C ILE A 114 5.96 7.94 16.21
N PRO A 115 6.18 7.56 17.48
CA PRO A 115 6.19 8.51 18.59
C PRO A 115 7.15 9.67 18.35
N ALA A 116 6.71 10.89 18.68
CA ALA A 116 7.50 12.10 18.46
C ALA A 116 8.91 11.99 19.07
N GLU A 117 9.01 11.44 20.26
CA GLU A 117 10.29 11.23 20.98
C GLU A 117 11.25 10.32 20.19
N VAL A 118 10.73 9.26 19.56
CA VAL A 118 11.53 8.33 18.76
C VAL A 118 12.01 9.00 17.48
N ARG A 119 11.13 9.78 16.84
CA ARG A 119 11.46 10.55 15.63
C ARG A 119 12.48 11.64 15.92
N GLU A 120 12.30 12.39 17.00
CA GLU A 120 13.20 13.47 17.42
C GLU A 120 14.59 12.94 17.81
N ALA A 121 14.65 11.84 18.56
CA ALA A 121 15.91 11.18 18.89
C ALA A 121 16.68 10.76 17.63
N LYS A 122 15.99 10.19 16.64
CA LYS A 122 16.61 9.81 15.36
C LYS A 122 17.04 11.02 14.55
N LEU A 123 16.25 12.10 14.57
CA LEU A 123 16.59 13.35 13.90
C LEU A 123 17.82 14.00 14.51
N ALA A 124 17.97 14.00 15.83
CA ALA A 124 19.15 14.50 16.53
C ALA A 124 20.41 13.72 16.13
N GLU A 125 20.34 12.38 16.17
CA GLU A 125 21.43 11.49 15.72
C GLU A 125 21.87 11.77 14.29
N LEU A 126 20.93 11.90 13.37
CA LEU A 126 21.20 12.18 11.96
C LEU A 126 21.74 13.60 11.74
N SER A 127 21.28 14.56 12.55
CA SER A 127 21.68 15.97 12.46
C SER A 127 23.13 16.17 12.95
N GLU A 128 23.58 15.45 14.00
CA GLU A 128 24.96 15.47 14.49
C GLU A 128 25.96 14.95 13.46
N ASN A 129 25.55 13.96 12.69
CA ASN A 129 26.40 13.33 11.66
C ASN A 129 26.23 13.94 10.25
N PHE A 130 25.45 15.02 10.14
CA PHE A 130 25.14 15.62 8.85
C PHE A 130 26.36 16.26 8.17
N LYS A 131 26.65 15.85 6.94
CA LYS A 131 27.78 16.35 6.11
C LYS A 131 27.33 16.97 4.78
N GLY A 132 26.05 17.31 4.67
CA GLY A 132 25.46 17.86 3.44
C GLY A 132 25.47 19.39 3.40
N PRO A 133 25.00 19.98 2.28
CA PRO A 133 24.85 21.42 2.11
C PRO A 133 23.76 21.97 3.07
N ALA A 134 24.07 23.07 3.73
CA ALA A 134 23.21 23.66 4.78
C ALA A 134 21.83 24.07 4.26
N ASP A 135 21.75 24.55 3.02
CA ASP A 135 20.50 24.98 2.35
C ASP A 135 19.50 23.84 2.07
N LYS A 136 19.99 22.58 2.09
CA LYS A 136 19.17 21.37 1.86
C LYS A 136 19.07 20.45 3.08
N LYS A 137 19.57 20.92 4.23
CA LYS A 137 19.66 20.10 5.45
C LYS A 137 18.33 19.44 5.80
N ASP A 138 17.27 20.21 5.93
CA ASP A 138 15.96 19.70 6.40
C ASP A 138 15.39 18.66 5.42
N MET A 139 15.46 18.92 4.12
CA MET A 139 14.98 17.99 3.09
C MET A 139 15.77 16.67 3.09
N ILE A 140 17.10 16.74 3.27
CA ILE A 140 17.95 15.54 3.31
C ILE A 140 17.70 14.75 4.59
N LEU A 141 17.57 15.41 5.74
CA LEU A 141 17.27 14.76 7.01
C LEU A 141 15.89 14.08 7.00
N GLU A 142 14.88 14.70 6.41
CA GLU A 142 13.57 14.08 6.22
C GLU A 142 13.65 12.78 5.38
N GLY A 143 14.40 12.83 4.28
CA GLY A 143 14.67 11.63 3.46
C GLY A 143 15.45 10.55 4.21
N GLN A 144 16.39 10.93 5.08
CA GLN A 144 17.16 9.99 5.91
C GLN A 144 16.31 9.37 7.02
N ILE A 145 15.41 10.13 7.65
CA ILE A 145 14.44 9.62 8.62
C ILE A 145 13.56 8.57 7.95
N LYS A 146 12.98 8.90 6.79
CA LYS A 146 12.16 7.94 6.04
C LYS A 146 12.90 6.64 5.77
N LYS A 147 14.16 6.71 5.33
CA LYS A 147 14.99 5.53 5.12
C LYS A 147 15.30 4.75 6.40
N ALA A 148 15.47 5.44 7.53
CA ALA A 148 15.77 4.80 8.81
C ALA A 148 14.59 3.99 9.38
N PHE A 149 13.37 4.33 8.98
CA PHE A 149 12.16 3.67 9.45
C PHE A 149 11.46 2.81 8.38
N VAL A 150 11.97 2.72 7.15
CA VAL A 150 11.33 1.98 6.05
C VAL A 150 11.00 0.54 6.43
N ASP A 151 11.88 -0.16 7.13
CA ASP A 151 11.67 -1.55 7.55
C ASP A 151 10.72 -1.67 8.76
N LYS A 152 10.49 -0.58 9.49
CA LYS A 152 9.65 -0.55 10.69
C LYS A 152 8.23 -0.05 10.45
N VAL A 153 7.97 0.57 9.31
CA VAL A 153 6.68 1.15 8.96
C VAL A 153 6.03 0.32 7.87
N LEU A 154 4.90 -0.33 8.19
CA LEU A 154 4.20 -1.25 7.30
C LEU A 154 3.94 -0.65 5.92
N MET A 155 3.44 0.59 5.85
CA MET A 155 3.11 1.25 4.58
C MET A 155 4.32 1.53 3.69
N GLU A 156 5.51 1.70 4.28
CA GLU A 156 6.74 1.99 3.55
C GLU A 156 7.50 0.73 3.14
N GLN A 157 7.21 -0.42 3.75
CA GLN A 157 7.89 -1.68 3.41
C GLN A 157 7.66 -2.09 1.96
N PRO A 158 8.66 -2.71 1.31
CA PRO A 158 8.45 -3.44 0.07
C PRO A 158 7.40 -4.53 0.28
N TYR A 159 6.48 -4.69 -0.66
CA TYR A 159 5.47 -5.73 -0.57
C TYR A 159 6.07 -7.11 -0.83
N ILE A 160 5.91 -8.07 0.08
CA ILE A 160 6.61 -9.38 0.06
C ILE A 160 6.35 -10.24 -1.18
N LEU A 161 5.21 -10.06 -1.85
CA LEU A 161 4.87 -10.81 -3.07
C LEU A 161 5.23 -10.06 -4.36
N ASP A 162 5.64 -8.78 -4.26
CA ASP A 162 6.03 -7.94 -5.38
C ASP A 162 6.85 -6.74 -4.85
N ASP A 163 8.15 -6.90 -4.75
CA ASP A 163 9.09 -5.93 -4.18
C ASP A 163 9.27 -4.66 -5.04
N THR A 164 8.70 -4.63 -6.23
CA THR A 164 8.69 -3.44 -7.10
C THR A 164 7.75 -2.35 -6.61
N LYS A 165 6.91 -2.64 -5.61
CA LYS A 165 5.98 -1.70 -4.99
C LYS A 165 5.97 -1.80 -3.47
N THR A 166 5.54 -0.72 -2.83
CA THR A 166 5.32 -0.70 -1.38
C THR A 166 3.96 -1.27 -1.00
N VAL A 167 3.79 -1.62 0.28
CA VAL A 167 2.49 -2.00 0.84
C VAL A 167 1.44 -0.90 0.61
N ALA A 168 1.81 0.39 0.79
CA ALA A 168 0.91 1.50 0.49
C ALA A 168 0.44 1.50 -0.96
N THR A 169 1.33 1.22 -1.92
CA THR A 169 0.96 1.12 -3.34
C THR A 169 0.05 -0.08 -3.60
N PHE A 170 0.32 -1.22 -2.97
CA PHE A 170 -0.55 -2.40 -3.07
C PHE A 170 -1.97 -2.12 -2.58
N ILE A 171 -2.13 -1.43 -1.43
CA ILE A 171 -3.45 -1.02 -0.92
C ILE A 171 -4.14 -0.05 -1.90
N LYS A 172 -3.41 0.93 -2.44
CA LYS A 172 -3.95 1.86 -3.44
C LYS A 172 -4.44 1.15 -4.71
N ASP A 173 -3.75 0.10 -5.15
CA ASP A 173 -4.19 -0.73 -6.28
C ASP A 173 -5.57 -1.37 -5.99
N VAL A 174 -5.81 -1.84 -4.75
CA VAL A 174 -7.12 -2.41 -4.36
C VAL A 174 -8.18 -1.32 -4.20
N ILE A 175 -7.85 -0.15 -3.63
CA ILE A 175 -8.74 1.02 -3.58
C ILE A 175 -9.20 1.43 -5.00
N ALA A 176 -8.27 1.40 -5.97
CA ALA A 176 -8.60 1.73 -7.36
C ALA A 176 -9.62 0.77 -7.96
N LYS A 177 -9.55 -0.52 -7.62
CA LYS A 177 -10.45 -1.58 -8.10
C LYS A 177 -11.80 -1.56 -7.37
N THR A 178 -11.80 -1.53 -6.04
CA THR A 178 -13.02 -1.55 -5.22
C THR A 178 -13.79 -0.25 -5.31
N GLY A 179 -13.11 0.86 -5.53
CA GLY A 179 -13.70 2.19 -5.56
C GLY A 179 -13.96 2.78 -4.17
N GLU A 180 -13.56 2.10 -3.09
CA GLU A 180 -13.68 2.56 -1.71
C GLU A 180 -12.32 2.84 -1.09
N ASN A 181 -12.27 3.77 -0.13
CA ASN A 181 -11.11 3.96 0.72
C ASN A 181 -10.87 2.72 1.58
N ILE A 182 -9.60 2.35 1.75
CA ILE A 182 -9.17 1.22 2.58
C ILE A 182 -8.03 1.68 3.47
N THR A 183 -8.13 1.39 4.77
CA THR A 183 -7.13 1.75 5.76
C THR A 183 -6.73 0.54 6.60
N VAL A 184 -5.47 0.47 6.99
CA VAL A 184 -5.01 -0.43 8.06
C VAL A 184 -5.11 0.34 9.36
N LYS A 185 -5.94 -0.13 10.29
CA LYS A 185 -6.17 0.56 11.56
C LYS A 185 -5.09 0.23 12.58
N GLN A 186 -4.83 -1.05 12.77
CA GLN A 186 -3.86 -1.57 13.72
C GLN A 186 -3.50 -3.02 13.41
N PHE A 187 -2.42 -3.48 14.00
CA PHE A 187 -2.04 -4.89 13.97
C PHE A 187 -1.33 -5.29 15.27
N LYS A 188 -1.23 -6.60 15.48
CA LYS A 188 -0.35 -7.21 16.48
C LYS A 188 0.38 -8.39 15.87
N ARG A 189 1.65 -8.55 16.24
CA ARG A 189 2.48 -9.68 15.86
C ARG A 189 3.00 -10.37 17.13
N ILE A 190 2.99 -11.68 17.13
CA ILE A 190 3.52 -12.51 18.20
C ILE A 190 4.52 -13.49 17.60
N GLU A 191 5.65 -13.66 18.25
CA GLU A 191 6.66 -14.63 17.86
C GLU A 191 7.01 -15.52 19.05
N LEU A 192 7.00 -16.83 18.83
CA LEU A 192 7.28 -17.82 19.88
C LEU A 192 8.70 -17.63 20.43
N GLY A 193 8.81 -17.42 21.73
CA GLY A 193 10.09 -17.26 22.43
C GLY A 193 10.66 -15.83 22.39
N VAL A 194 9.96 -14.88 21.79
CA VAL A 194 10.29 -13.45 21.83
C VAL A 194 9.31 -12.75 22.79
N THR A 195 9.82 -12.05 23.78
CA THR A 195 9.04 -11.15 24.66
C THR A 195 9.18 -9.72 24.14
N GLU A 196 8.06 -9.01 24.05
CA GLU A 196 8.02 -7.56 23.75
C GLU A 196 8.71 -6.73 24.85
#